data_e4142695356929cc89933bbdf46ef558
#
_entry.id   e4142695356929cc89933bbdf46ef558
#
_cell.length_a   1.000
_cell.length_b   1.000
_cell.length_c   1.000
_cell.angle_alpha   90.00
_cell.angle_beta   90.00
_cell.angle_gamma   90.00
#
_symmetry.space_group_name_H-M   'P 1'
#
loop_
_entity.id
_entity.type
_entity.pdbx_description
1 polymer ?
#
loop_
_entity_poly.entity_id
_entity_poly.type
_entity_poly.pdbx_seq_one_letter_code
_entity_poly.pdbx_strand_id
1 'polypeptide(L)'
;IIKLYIVGNLKKARAALTRHQVDMRKMYAEKRIIMNINIDKLHCLIDLHVHLDGSVSIPMAKRLALINGIELNDLKERLQVSKDCRDLNEYLEKFEFPLTLLQKAEAITECVRMLIAGQDSQGIMYSEIRFAPQLHMQKGLTQEEVVQAAIKGLDNSDYHKLILCCMRGSDNEELNKETIRIAHRYLGRGVVALDLAGAEKIYPTKQFVGIFKEALAYNIPFTIHAGEADGEESIKTAIYMGAERIGHGIRAAWSEDMIKELADKKIPLELCPTSNLNTKVVDNIADYPIMKLINNGVKVTINTDNMMVSGTSIKNELKLLVQTFPINGIILKNLLINSAEAAFAKDSIKEQLKRKIYEELDGVTYE
;
A
#
# COMPACT_ATOMS: atom_id res chain seq x y z
N ILE A 1 -16.63 -0.25 64.35
CA ILE A 1 -15.72 -0.88 63.32
C ILE A 1 -16.54 -1.38 62.10
N ILE A 2 -17.67 -2.10 62.30
CA ILE A 2 -18.51 -2.64 61.21
C ILE A 2 -19.10 -1.55 60.33
N LYS A 3 -19.56 -0.40 60.88
CA LYS A 3 -20.10 0.74 60.11
C LYS A 3 -19.05 1.39 59.20
N LEU A 4 -17.78 1.46 59.60
CA LEU A 4 -16.69 2.00 58.80
C LEU A 4 -16.30 1.06 57.67
N TYR A 5 -16.40 -0.25 57.85
CA TYR A 5 -16.10 -1.26 56.81
C TYR A 5 -17.16 -1.26 55.71
N ILE A 6 -18.43 -1.10 56.04
CA ILE A 6 -19.54 -1.02 55.08
C ILE A 6 -19.46 0.29 54.28
N VAL A 7 -19.16 1.43 54.90
CA VAL A 7 -19.02 2.72 54.22
C VAL A 7 -17.80 2.74 53.28
N GLY A 8 -16.69 2.09 53.67
CA GLY A 8 -15.50 1.96 52.82
C GLY A 8 -15.75 1.11 51.57
N ASN A 9 -16.49 0.00 51.72
CA ASN A 9 -16.87 -0.85 50.62
C ASN A 9 -17.88 -0.20 49.66
N LEU A 10 -18.84 0.56 50.19
CA LEU A 10 -19.79 1.34 49.39
C LEU A 10 -19.11 2.46 48.61
N LYS A 11 -18.09 3.14 49.16
CA LYS A 11 -17.30 4.13 48.43
C LYS A 11 -16.47 3.51 47.30
N LYS A 12 -15.84 2.33 47.53
CA LYS A 12 -15.11 1.59 46.50
C LYS A 12 -16.03 1.08 45.40
N ALA A 13 -17.21 0.54 45.75
CA ALA A 13 -18.21 0.10 44.78
C ALA A 13 -18.75 1.28 43.95
N ARG A 14 -18.99 2.43 44.57
CA ARG A 14 -19.44 3.64 43.88
C ARG A 14 -18.37 4.21 42.94
N ALA A 15 -17.10 4.20 43.34
CA ALA A 15 -15.98 4.60 42.50
C ALA A 15 -15.78 3.64 41.31
N ALA A 16 -15.96 2.33 41.49
CA ALA A 16 -15.92 1.33 40.44
C ALA A 16 -17.07 1.50 39.43
N LEU A 17 -18.30 1.75 39.95
CA LEU A 17 -19.47 2.05 39.10
C LEU A 17 -19.27 3.33 38.28
N THR A 18 -18.70 4.36 38.87
CA THR A 18 -18.43 5.64 38.19
C THR A 18 -17.37 5.48 37.08
N ARG A 19 -16.31 4.70 37.38
CA ARG A 19 -15.31 4.35 36.32
C ARG A 19 -15.96 3.56 35.21
N HIS A 20 -16.75 2.53 35.50
CA HIS A 20 -17.44 1.74 34.50
C HIS A 20 -18.42 2.58 33.69
N GLN A 21 -19.14 3.54 34.28
CA GLN A 21 -20.01 4.47 33.55
C GLN A 21 -19.23 5.46 32.68
N VAL A 22 -18.04 5.89 33.11
CA VAL A 22 -17.14 6.74 32.29
C VAL A 22 -16.58 5.93 31.12
N ASP A 23 -16.17 4.68 31.35
CA ASP A 23 -15.69 3.79 30.32
C ASP A 23 -16.79 3.44 29.30
N MET A 24 -18.00 3.18 29.78
CA MET A 24 -19.18 2.97 28.94
C MET A 24 -19.54 4.22 28.11
N ARG A 25 -19.47 5.41 28.72
CA ARG A 25 -19.70 6.67 27.99
C ARG A 25 -18.64 6.92 26.95
N LYS A 26 -17.36 6.66 27.23
CA LYS A 26 -16.27 6.69 26.25
C LYS A 26 -16.52 5.68 25.13
N MET A 27 -16.85 4.44 25.47
CA MET A 27 -17.17 3.39 24.50
C MET A 27 -18.39 3.75 23.62
N TYR A 28 -19.43 4.37 24.21
CA TYR A 28 -20.60 4.85 23.42
C TYR A 28 -20.27 6.10 22.61
N ALA A 29 -19.43 7.01 23.10
CA ALA A 29 -18.93 8.13 22.33
C ALA A 29 -18.03 7.63 21.18
N GLU A 30 -17.14 6.70 21.44
CA GLU A 30 -16.31 6.02 20.43
C GLU A 30 -17.17 5.27 19.39
N LYS A 31 -18.21 4.53 19.81
CA LYS A 31 -19.19 3.93 18.89
C LYS A 31 -19.97 4.96 18.08
N ARG A 32 -20.29 6.12 18.67
CA ARG A 32 -20.97 7.21 17.94
C ARG A 32 -20.04 7.90 16.95
N ILE A 33 -18.75 7.98 17.27
CA ILE A 33 -17.69 8.46 16.35
C ILE A 33 -17.51 7.48 15.17
N ILE A 34 -17.66 6.16 15.41
CA ILE A 34 -17.60 5.13 14.36
C ILE A 34 -18.69 5.32 13.29
N MET A 35 -19.87 5.84 13.66
CA MET A 35 -21.02 5.93 12.76
C MET A 35 -20.98 7.14 11.82
N ASN A 36 -20.02 8.08 11.92
CA ASN A 36 -20.07 9.35 11.21
C ASN A 36 -18.89 9.70 10.32
N ILE A 37 -17.86 8.85 10.17
CA ILE A 37 -16.80 9.15 9.20
C ILE A 37 -17.28 8.82 7.80
N ASN A 38 -17.56 9.85 7.03
CA ASN A 38 -17.87 9.71 5.61
C ASN A 38 -16.58 9.58 4.81
N ILE A 39 -16.12 8.32 4.60
CA ILE A 39 -14.90 8.02 3.85
C ILE A 39 -14.91 8.65 2.45
N ASP A 40 -16.09 8.85 1.83
CA ASP A 40 -16.18 9.48 0.51
C ASP A 40 -15.73 10.93 0.51
N LYS A 41 -15.84 11.60 1.65
CA LYS A 41 -15.44 12.99 1.83
C LYS A 41 -13.98 13.18 2.26
N LEU A 42 -13.24 12.10 2.55
CA LEU A 42 -11.85 12.21 2.96
C LEU A 42 -10.96 12.68 1.80
N HIS A 43 -10.08 13.63 2.11
CA HIS A 43 -9.06 14.20 1.22
C HIS A 43 -7.64 14.09 1.79
N CYS A 44 -7.48 13.39 2.93
CA CYS A 44 -6.21 13.15 3.59
C CYS A 44 -5.68 11.71 3.35
N LEU A 45 -6.00 11.12 2.19
CA LEU A 45 -5.67 9.74 1.88
C LEU A 45 -4.24 9.60 1.37
N ILE A 46 -3.63 8.45 1.64
CA ILE A 46 -2.25 8.11 1.23
C ILE A 46 -2.26 6.71 0.66
N ASP A 47 -1.58 6.51 -0.47
CA ASP A 47 -1.40 5.19 -1.09
C ASP A 47 0.08 4.93 -1.35
N LEU A 48 0.68 4.04 -0.56
CA LEU A 48 2.11 3.72 -0.62
C LEU A 48 2.41 2.49 -1.47
N HIS A 49 1.36 1.81 -2.00
CA HIS A 49 1.49 0.60 -2.77
C HIS A 49 0.48 0.59 -3.92
N VAL A 50 0.83 1.26 -5.00
CA VAL A 50 0.02 1.34 -6.22
C VAL A 50 0.88 1.12 -7.46
N HIS A 51 0.57 0.10 -8.26
CA HIS A 51 1.27 -0.20 -9.50
C HIS A 51 0.74 0.64 -10.66
N LEU A 52 1.63 1.22 -11.46
CA LEU A 52 1.29 2.05 -12.61
C LEU A 52 0.51 1.27 -13.67
N ASP A 53 1.05 0.13 -14.06
CA ASP A 53 0.50 -0.75 -15.10
C ASP A 53 -0.80 -1.43 -14.66
N GLY A 54 -0.88 -1.88 -13.40
CA GLY A 54 -2.10 -2.46 -12.81
C GLY A 54 -3.21 -1.44 -12.51
N SER A 55 -2.92 -0.15 -12.69
CA SER A 55 -3.87 0.95 -12.42
C SER A 55 -4.36 1.66 -13.68
N VAL A 56 -4.03 1.16 -14.86
CA VAL A 56 -4.48 1.72 -16.16
C VAL A 56 -6.01 1.59 -16.29
N SER A 57 -6.74 2.63 -15.94
CA SER A 57 -8.20 2.67 -16.06
C SER A 57 -8.68 2.63 -17.50
N ILE A 58 -9.97 2.33 -17.72
CA ILE A 58 -10.57 2.31 -19.07
C ILE A 58 -10.38 3.65 -19.82
N PRO A 59 -10.60 4.84 -19.22
CA PRO A 59 -10.29 6.10 -19.87
C PRO A 59 -8.80 6.26 -20.22
N MET A 60 -7.90 5.84 -19.32
CA MET A 60 -6.46 5.83 -19.58
C MET A 60 -6.12 4.91 -20.73
N ALA A 61 -6.59 3.66 -20.75
CA ALA A 61 -6.35 2.70 -21.83
C ALA A 61 -6.79 3.25 -23.19
N LYS A 62 -7.95 3.92 -23.26
CA LYS A 62 -8.41 4.58 -24.49
C LYS A 62 -7.45 5.68 -24.95
N ARG A 63 -6.98 6.51 -24.05
CA ARG A 63 -6.02 7.59 -24.37
C ARG A 63 -4.67 7.02 -24.82
N LEU A 64 -4.15 6.01 -24.10
CA LEU A 64 -2.88 5.37 -24.40
C LEU A 64 -2.92 4.60 -25.72
N ALA A 65 -4.04 3.98 -26.05
CA ALA A 65 -4.25 3.29 -27.32
C ALA A 65 -4.17 4.26 -28.52
N LEU A 66 -4.75 5.46 -28.40
CA LEU A 66 -4.61 6.51 -29.43
C LEU A 66 -3.14 6.88 -29.65
N ILE A 67 -2.35 7.07 -28.58
CA ILE A 67 -0.91 7.36 -28.67
C ILE A 67 -0.15 6.22 -29.38
N ASN A 68 -0.60 4.98 -29.17
CA ASN A 68 0.05 3.79 -29.73
C ASN A 68 -0.47 3.37 -31.11
N GLY A 69 -1.63 3.88 -31.57
CA GLY A 69 -2.30 3.42 -32.78
C GLY A 69 -2.86 2.00 -32.64
N ILE A 70 -3.34 1.64 -31.44
CA ILE A 70 -3.88 0.33 -31.10
C ILE A 70 -5.42 0.39 -31.10
N GLU A 71 -6.06 -0.54 -31.81
CA GLU A 71 -7.50 -0.72 -31.72
C GLU A 71 -7.90 -1.43 -30.44
N LEU A 72 -9.03 -1.03 -29.85
CA LEU A 72 -9.47 -1.46 -28.54
C LEU A 72 -10.72 -2.33 -28.64
N ASN A 73 -10.66 -3.52 -28.05
CA ASN A 73 -11.80 -4.40 -27.83
C ASN A 73 -11.76 -4.92 -26.39
N ASP A 74 -12.95 -5.14 -25.81
CA ASP A 74 -13.14 -5.85 -24.54
C ASP A 74 -12.30 -5.36 -23.35
N LEU A 75 -12.17 -4.04 -23.24
CA LEU A 75 -11.26 -3.39 -22.27
C LEU A 75 -11.45 -3.88 -20.83
N LYS A 76 -12.68 -4.07 -20.40
CA LYS A 76 -12.94 -4.45 -19.01
C LYS A 76 -12.37 -5.84 -18.71
N GLU A 77 -12.58 -6.80 -19.59
CA GLU A 77 -12.07 -8.17 -19.42
C GLU A 77 -10.55 -8.24 -19.50
N ARG A 78 -9.95 -7.38 -20.32
CA ARG A 78 -8.49 -7.33 -20.48
C ARG A 78 -7.78 -6.62 -19.33
N LEU A 79 -8.44 -5.72 -18.63
CA LEU A 79 -7.86 -4.86 -17.60
C LEU A 79 -8.20 -5.30 -16.17
N GLN A 80 -9.30 -6.03 -15.98
CA GLN A 80 -9.80 -6.38 -14.65
C GLN A 80 -9.92 -7.90 -14.49
N VAL A 81 -9.55 -8.41 -13.32
CA VAL A 81 -9.78 -9.82 -12.98
C VAL A 81 -11.27 -10.10 -12.81
N SER A 82 -11.66 -11.32 -13.10
CA SER A 82 -13.00 -11.80 -12.78
C SER A 82 -13.13 -12.01 -11.26
N LYS A 83 -14.37 -12.11 -10.78
CA LYS A 83 -14.65 -12.48 -9.38
C LYS A 83 -14.19 -13.91 -9.05
N ASP A 84 -13.98 -14.73 -10.07
CA ASP A 84 -13.60 -16.14 -9.97
C ASP A 84 -12.08 -16.33 -10.17
N CYS A 85 -11.27 -15.26 -10.06
CA CYS A 85 -9.81 -15.32 -10.11
C CYS A 85 -9.31 -16.37 -9.10
N ARG A 86 -8.45 -17.27 -9.56
CA ARG A 86 -8.05 -18.47 -8.81
C ARG A 86 -6.82 -18.25 -7.95
N ASP A 87 -5.87 -17.46 -8.43
CA ASP A 87 -4.57 -17.26 -7.79
C ASP A 87 -3.82 -16.04 -8.35
N LEU A 88 -2.64 -15.77 -7.78
CA LEU A 88 -1.76 -14.70 -8.22
C LEU A 88 -1.32 -14.84 -9.70
N ASN A 89 -1.15 -16.06 -10.23
CA ASN A 89 -0.69 -16.22 -11.61
C ASN A 89 -1.74 -15.73 -12.60
N GLU A 90 -3.01 -16.13 -12.41
CA GLU A 90 -4.13 -15.63 -13.21
C GLU A 90 -4.31 -14.10 -13.04
N TYR A 91 -4.09 -13.60 -11.84
CA TYR A 91 -4.10 -12.17 -11.57
C TYR A 91 -3.05 -11.43 -12.39
N LEU A 92 -1.81 -11.95 -12.46
CA LEU A 92 -0.71 -11.35 -13.21
C LEU A 92 -0.91 -11.35 -14.73
N GLU A 93 -1.74 -12.23 -15.30
CA GLU A 93 -2.07 -12.21 -16.73
C GLU A 93 -2.73 -10.88 -17.17
N LYS A 94 -3.40 -10.16 -16.24
CA LYS A 94 -4.03 -8.87 -16.54
C LYS A 94 -3.06 -7.72 -16.80
N PHE A 95 -1.78 -7.92 -16.55
CA PHE A 95 -0.73 -6.94 -16.85
C PHE A 95 -0.27 -6.96 -18.32
N GLU A 96 -0.49 -8.06 -19.05
CA GLU A 96 -0.03 -8.19 -20.43
C GLU A 96 -0.54 -7.04 -21.31
N PHE A 97 -1.82 -6.72 -21.23
CA PHE A 97 -2.40 -5.68 -22.07
C PHE A 97 -1.96 -4.26 -21.69
N PRO A 98 -2.02 -3.81 -20.42
CA PRO A 98 -1.45 -2.53 -20.00
C PRO A 98 0.00 -2.34 -20.43
N LEU A 99 0.83 -3.38 -20.31
CA LEU A 99 2.23 -3.33 -20.76
C LEU A 99 2.36 -3.05 -22.25
N THR A 100 1.46 -3.55 -23.11
CA THR A 100 1.50 -3.21 -24.55
C THR A 100 1.24 -1.73 -24.84
N LEU A 101 0.51 -1.07 -23.97
CA LEU A 101 0.19 0.36 -24.06
C LEU A 101 1.33 1.26 -23.56
N LEU A 102 2.23 0.74 -22.71
CA LEU A 102 3.26 1.48 -21.98
C LEU A 102 4.67 1.25 -22.55
N GLN A 103 4.79 1.14 -23.89
CA GLN A 103 6.08 0.90 -24.57
C GLN A 103 6.63 2.15 -25.27
N LYS A 104 6.03 3.33 -25.10
CA LYS A 104 6.50 4.61 -25.61
C LYS A 104 6.65 5.63 -24.50
N ALA A 105 7.68 6.45 -24.53
CA ALA A 105 7.93 7.49 -23.53
C ALA A 105 6.72 8.44 -23.33
N GLU A 106 6.06 8.86 -24.44
CA GLU A 106 4.86 9.68 -24.38
C GLU A 106 3.72 8.98 -23.63
N ALA A 107 3.49 7.68 -23.91
CA ALA A 107 2.45 6.90 -23.27
C ALA A 107 2.70 6.73 -21.76
N ILE A 108 3.95 6.47 -21.35
CA ILE A 108 4.36 6.36 -19.95
C ILE A 108 4.13 7.70 -19.22
N THR A 109 4.59 8.81 -19.82
CA THR A 109 4.38 10.16 -19.25
C THR A 109 2.90 10.47 -19.04
N GLU A 110 2.08 10.20 -20.07
CA GLU A 110 0.63 10.44 -20.00
C GLU A 110 -0.06 9.54 -18.99
N CYS A 111 0.36 8.26 -18.88
CA CYS A 111 -0.18 7.31 -17.91
C CYS A 111 0.04 7.79 -16.47
N VAL A 112 1.26 8.19 -16.12
CA VAL A 112 1.59 8.72 -14.78
C VAL A 112 0.76 9.97 -14.50
N ARG A 113 0.68 10.92 -15.45
CA ARG A 113 -0.11 12.15 -15.30
C ARG A 113 -1.60 11.86 -15.06
N MET A 114 -2.18 10.96 -15.84
CA MET A 114 -3.59 10.59 -15.70
C MET A 114 -3.86 9.83 -14.39
N LEU A 115 -2.93 8.96 -13.96
CA LEU A 115 -3.06 8.26 -12.68
C LEU A 115 -3.07 9.27 -11.52
N ILE A 116 -2.13 10.21 -11.49
CA ILE A 116 -2.07 11.27 -10.47
C ILE A 116 -3.37 12.09 -10.46
N ALA A 117 -3.83 12.57 -11.61
CA ALA A 117 -5.09 13.31 -11.68
C ALA A 117 -6.28 12.52 -11.15
N GLY A 118 -6.30 11.20 -11.41
CA GLY A 118 -7.31 10.29 -10.85
C GLY A 118 -7.19 10.13 -9.34
N GLN A 119 -5.98 10.06 -8.81
CA GLN A 119 -5.70 9.99 -7.37
C GLN A 119 -6.09 11.28 -6.65
N ASP A 120 -5.70 12.43 -7.17
CA ASP A 120 -6.08 13.76 -6.64
C ASP A 120 -7.60 13.91 -6.54
N SER A 121 -8.33 13.50 -7.60
CA SER A 121 -9.80 13.55 -7.63
C SER A 121 -10.46 12.65 -6.57
N GLN A 122 -9.75 11.64 -6.09
CA GLN A 122 -10.19 10.75 -5.02
C GLN A 122 -9.76 11.22 -3.62
N GLY A 123 -9.02 12.34 -3.51
CA GLY A 123 -8.51 12.85 -2.24
C GLY A 123 -7.25 12.15 -1.74
N ILE A 124 -6.50 11.50 -2.64
CA ILE A 124 -5.17 10.96 -2.31
C ILE A 124 -4.19 12.13 -2.36
N MET A 125 -3.71 12.54 -1.21
CA MET A 125 -2.78 13.67 -1.08
C MET A 125 -1.31 13.27 -1.19
N TYR A 126 -0.99 11.96 -1.13
CA TYR A 126 0.36 11.43 -1.31
C TYR A 126 0.29 10.00 -1.84
N SER A 127 1.13 9.70 -2.83
CA SER A 127 1.27 8.33 -3.32
C SER A 127 2.68 7.97 -3.76
N GLU A 128 2.99 6.68 -3.68
CA GLU A 128 4.23 6.08 -4.19
C GLU A 128 3.87 5.08 -5.29
N ILE A 129 3.93 5.57 -6.53
CA ILE A 129 3.58 4.81 -7.74
C ILE A 129 4.75 3.91 -8.09
N ARG A 130 4.51 2.60 -8.15
CA ARG A 130 5.56 1.61 -8.47
C ARG A 130 5.37 0.98 -9.84
N PHE A 131 6.46 0.64 -10.49
CA PHE A 131 6.50 -0.10 -11.75
C PHE A 131 7.90 -0.64 -12.03
N ALA A 132 8.00 -1.64 -12.92
CA ALA A 132 9.26 -2.25 -13.32
C ALA A 132 9.74 -1.66 -14.66
N PRO A 133 10.77 -0.79 -14.69
CA PRO A 133 11.21 -0.15 -15.94
C PRO A 133 11.58 -1.16 -17.04
N GLN A 134 12.17 -2.29 -16.65
CA GLN A 134 12.58 -3.36 -17.55
C GLN A 134 11.43 -3.98 -18.39
N LEU A 135 10.16 -3.81 -17.97
CA LEU A 135 9.00 -4.33 -18.71
C LEU A 135 8.51 -3.40 -19.82
N HIS A 136 9.08 -2.20 -19.95
CA HIS A 136 8.65 -1.15 -20.88
C HIS A 136 9.65 -0.90 -22.03
N MET A 137 10.54 -1.84 -22.31
CA MET A 137 11.64 -1.71 -23.27
C MET A 137 11.36 -2.36 -24.63
N GLN A 138 10.23 -3.00 -24.83
CA GLN A 138 9.95 -3.84 -26.03
C GLN A 138 9.95 -3.05 -27.36
N LYS A 139 9.81 -1.73 -27.30
CA LYS A 139 9.85 -0.84 -28.49
C LYS A 139 11.12 0.02 -28.55
N GLY A 140 12.20 -0.43 -27.90
CA GLY A 140 13.52 0.14 -28.02
C GLY A 140 13.88 1.23 -27.00
N LEU A 141 13.03 1.53 -26.03
CA LEU A 141 13.40 2.37 -24.90
C LEU A 141 14.41 1.63 -24.00
N THR A 142 15.36 2.37 -23.46
CA THR A 142 16.19 1.92 -22.33
C THR A 142 15.42 2.06 -21.02
N GLN A 143 15.81 1.35 -19.97
CA GLN A 143 15.19 1.53 -18.64
C GLN A 143 15.30 3.00 -18.16
N GLU A 144 16.41 3.66 -18.45
CA GLU A 144 16.60 5.06 -18.07
C GLU A 144 15.61 6.00 -18.76
N GLU A 145 15.39 5.84 -20.06
CA GLU A 145 14.39 6.62 -20.81
C GLU A 145 12.97 6.37 -20.29
N VAL A 146 12.66 5.13 -19.91
CA VAL A 146 11.38 4.77 -19.27
C VAL A 146 11.21 5.53 -17.95
N VAL A 147 12.23 5.54 -17.08
CA VAL A 147 12.18 6.25 -15.81
C VAL A 147 12.10 7.76 -15.99
N GLN A 148 12.85 8.33 -16.93
CA GLN A 148 12.76 9.76 -17.30
C GLN A 148 11.34 10.15 -17.77
N ALA A 149 10.72 9.29 -18.59
CA ALA A 149 9.35 9.50 -19.04
C ALA A 149 8.35 9.48 -17.89
N ALA A 150 8.51 8.55 -16.93
CA ALA A 150 7.66 8.49 -15.75
C ALA A 150 7.88 9.71 -14.83
N ILE A 151 9.11 10.14 -14.60
CA ILE A 151 9.44 11.35 -13.83
C ILE A 151 8.81 12.60 -14.47
N LYS A 152 8.85 12.70 -15.81
CA LYS A 152 8.18 13.78 -16.53
C LYS A 152 6.67 13.81 -16.27
N GLY A 153 6.05 12.63 -16.08
CA GLY A 153 4.63 12.51 -15.74
C GLY A 153 4.29 12.99 -14.33
N LEU A 154 5.24 13.00 -13.39
CA LEU A 154 5.06 13.55 -12.03
C LEU A 154 4.88 15.08 -12.00
N ASP A 155 5.26 15.78 -13.06
CA ASP A 155 5.18 17.25 -13.18
C ASP A 155 5.77 18.01 -11.98
N ASN A 156 6.93 17.56 -11.50
CA ASN A 156 7.64 18.06 -10.32
C ASN A 156 6.85 17.98 -9.00
N SER A 157 5.86 17.12 -8.89
CA SER A 157 5.09 16.93 -7.66
C SER A 157 6.01 16.53 -6.48
N ASP A 158 5.80 17.17 -5.33
CA ASP A 158 6.40 16.73 -4.07
C ASP A 158 5.61 15.63 -3.38
N TYR A 159 4.37 15.38 -3.81
CA TYR A 159 3.41 14.49 -3.17
C TYR A 159 3.19 13.17 -3.91
N HIS A 160 3.60 13.06 -5.18
CA HIS A 160 3.57 11.81 -5.94
C HIS A 160 4.98 11.44 -6.32
N LYS A 161 5.37 10.21 -6.01
CA LYS A 161 6.74 9.71 -6.16
C LYS A 161 6.74 8.36 -6.86
N LEU A 162 7.91 7.94 -7.34
CA LEU A 162 8.10 6.67 -8.00
C LEU A 162 8.91 5.72 -7.14
N ILE A 163 8.50 4.46 -7.13
CA ILE A 163 9.29 3.31 -6.68
C ILE A 163 9.62 2.46 -7.90
N LEU A 164 10.89 2.09 -8.08
CA LEU A 164 11.30 1.24 -9.19
C LEU A 164 11.35 -0.22 -8.74
N CYS A 165 10.61 -1.08 -9.44
CA CYS A 165 10.56 -2.50 -9.11
C CYS A 165 11.70 -3.26 -9.80
N CYS A 166 12.54 -3.94 -9.02
CA CYS A 166 13.24 -5.12 -9.46
C CYS A 166 12.24 -6.26 -9.63
N MET A 167 12.43 -7.10 -10.63
CA MET A 167 11.49 -8.18 -10.93
C MET A 167 12.04 -9.54 -10.49
N ARG A 168 11.16 -10.35 -9.93
CA ARG A 168 11.43 -11.77 -9.70
C ARG A 168 11.47 -12.50 -11.05
N GLY A 169 12.47 -13.32 -11.26
CA GLY A 169 12.68 -14.06 -12.49
C GLY A 169 14.01 -14.80 -12.48
N SER A 170 14.27 -15.67 -13.48
CA SER A 170 15.47 -16.48 -13.58
C SER A 170 16.66 -15.77 -14.23
N ASP A 171 16.39 -14.93 -15.26
CA ASP A 171 17.45 -14.41 -16.14
C ASP A 171 17.46 -12.86 -16.18
N ASN A 172 17.03 -12.22 -15.10
CA ASN A 172 16.85 -10.78 -15.05
C ASN A 172 17.79 -10.07 -14.03
N GLU A 173 18.84 -10.73 -13.59
CA GLU A 173 19.76 -10.16 -12.60
C GLU A 173 20.40 -8.86 -13.08
N GLU A 174 20.92 -8.83 -14.32
CA GLU A 174 21.55 -7.62 -14.90
C GLU A 174 20.53 -6.50 -15.12
N LEU A 175 19.30 -6.83 -15.53
CA LEU A 175 18.22 -5.84 -15.65
C LEU A 175 17.86 -5.25 -14.28
N ASN A 176 17.80 -6.07 -13.23
CA ASN A 176 17.56 -5.61 -11.86
C ASN A 176 18.72 -4.73 -11.35
N LYS A 177 19.98 -5.08 -11.62
CA LYS A 177 21.13 -4.23 -11.29
C LYS A 177 21.07 -2.88 -12.01
N GLU A 178 20.65 -2.87 -13.28
CA GLU A 178 20.43 -1.62 -14.02
C GLU A 178 19.32 -0.79 -13.37
N THR A 179 18.19 -1.42 -12.99
CA THR A 179 17.10 -0.75 -12.24
C THR A 179 17.63 -0.09 -10.97
N ILE A 180 18.48 -0.78 -10.19
CA ILE A 180 19.07 -0.24 -8.95
C ILE A 180 19.97 0.97 -9.25
N ARG A 181 20.84 0.89 -10.27
CA ARG A 181 21.71 2.02 -10.67
C ARG A 181 20.92 3.24 -11.12
N ILE A 182 19.82 3.02 -11.84
CA ILE A 182 18.92 4.10 -12.27
C ILE A 182 18.20 4.68 -11.05
N ALA A 183 17.71 3.84 -10.13
CA ALA A 183 17.10 4.31 -8.90
C ALA A 183 18.07 5.18 -8.10
N HIS A 184 19.34 4.78 -7.96
CA HIS A 184 20.38 5.59 -7.33
C HIS A 184 20.56 6.95 -8.02
N ARG A 185 20.62 6.96 -9.35
CA ARG A 185 20.79 8.19 -10.15
C ARG A 185 19.65 9.18 -9.97
N TYR A 186 18.43 8.70 -9.83
CA TYR A 186 17.21 9.52 -9.72
C TYR A 186 16.64 9.62 -8.31
N LEU A 187 17.35 9.09 -7.31
CA LEU A 187 16.94 9.19 -5.89
C LEU A 187 16.79 10.66 -5.49
N GLY A 188 15.65 11.00 -4.92
CA GLY A 188 15.29 12.38 -4.57
C GLY A 188 14.93 13.29 -5.75
N ARG A 189 14.94 12.76 -7.00
CA ARG A 189 14.56 13.46 -8.23
C ARG A 189 13.35 12.80 -8.90
N GLY A 190 12.34 12.45 -8.12
CA GLY A 190 11.14 11.75 -8.54
C GLY A 190 11.11 10.30 -8.04
N VAL A 191 12.24 9.59 -8.04
CA VAL A 191 12.38 8.25 -7.46
C VAL A 191 12.69 8.37 -5.98
N VAL A 192 12.03 7.55 -5.14
CA VAL A 192 12.21 7.56 -3.68
C VAL A 192 12.66 6.23 -3.10
N ALA A 193 12.41 5.10 -3.79
CA ALA A 193 12.76 3.78 -3.28
C ALA A 193 12.83 2.73 -4.39
N LEU A 194 13.23 1.52 -4.00
CA LEU A 194 13.11 0.30 -4.79
C LEU A 194 12.03 -0.63 -4.21
N ASP A 195 11.63 -1.60 -5.02
CA ASP A 195 10.79 -2.73 -4.62
C ASP A 195 11.31 -4.02 -5.28
N LEU A 196 10.90 -5.18 -4.78
CA LEU A 196 11.04 -6.48 -5.43
C LEU A 196 9.64 -7.05 -5.65
N ALA A 197 9.19 -7.11 -6.90
CA ALA A 197 7.85 -7.54 -7.28
C ALA A 197 7.85 -8.79 -8.18
N GLY A 198 6.68 -9.37 -8.41
CA GLY A 198 6.46 -10.53 -9.29
C GLY A 198 6.17 -11.83 -8.54
N ALA A 199 6.29 -12.97 -9.21
CA ALA A 199 5.84 -14.28 -8.75
C ALA A 199 6.64 -14.80 -7.53
N GLU A 200 6.27 -14.39 -6.33
CA GLU A 200 6.96 -14.67 -5.07
C GLU A 200 7.12 -16.18 -4.81
N LYS A 201 6.07 -16.96 -5.05
CA LYS A 201 6.08 -18.40 -4.82
C LYS A 201 7.06 -19.17 -5.73
N ILE A 202 7.25 -18.67 -6.97
CA ILE A 202 8.14 -19.30 -7.95
C ILE A 202 9.59 -18.88 -7.71
N TYR A 203 9.79 -17.60 -7.37
CA TYR A 203 11.11 -16.99 -7.16
C TYR A 203 11.21 -16.42 -5.74
N PRO A 204 11.58 -17.25 -4.75
CA PRO A 204 11.64 -16.86 -3.35
C PRO A 204 12.57 -15.67 -3.08
N THR A 205 12.23 -14.84 -2.11
CA THR A 205 12.97 -13.61 -1.75
C THR A 205 14.45 -13.82 -1.51
N LYS A 206 14.85 -14.98 -0.98
CA LYS A 206 16.26 -15.33 -0.73
C LYS A 206 17.17 -15.33 -1.97
N GLN A 207 16.62 -15.53 -3.16
CA GLN A 207 17.39 -15.50 -4.41
C GLN A 207 17.90 -14.08 -4.74
N PHE A 208 17.27 -13.05 -4.19
CA PHE A 208 17.55 -11.65 -4.51
C PHE A 208 18.40 -10.93 -3.46
N VAL A 209 18.83 -11.61 -2.39
CA VAL A 209 19.67 -11.04 -1.33
C VAL A 209 20.96 -10.43 -1.89
N GLY A 210 21.58 -11.08 -2.89
CA GLY A 210 22.80 -10.60 -3.53
C GLY A 210 22.62 -9.25 -4.23
N ILE A 211 21.54 -9.08 -4.95
CA ILE A 211 21.23 -7.88 -5.74
C ILE A 211 20.96 -6.68 -4.83
N PHE A 212 20.17 -6.86 -3.76
CA PHE A 212 19.82 -5.75 -2.85
C PHE A 212 20.98 -5.28 -1.96
N LYS A 213 22.12 -6.01 -1.91
CA LYS A 213 23.35 -5.46 -1.31
C LYS A 213 23.84 -4.21 -2.04
N GLU A 214 23.63 -4.12 -3.36
CA GLU A 214 23.96 -2.92 -4.14
C GLU A 214 23.04 -1.74 -3.76
N ALA A 215 21.75 -2.00 -3.55
CA ALA A 215 20.80 -0.99 -3.06
C ALA A 215 21.22 -0.43 -1.68
N LEU A 216 21.62 -1.31 -0.75
CA LEU A 216 22.15 -0.90 0.56
C LEU A 216 23.43 -0.06 0.43
N ALA A 217 24.36 -0.47 -0.45
CA ALA A 217 25.60 0.26 -0.68
C ALA A 217 25.36 1.68 -1.24
N TYR A 218 24.28 1.89 -1.97
CA TYR A 218 23.85 3.19 -2.47
C TYR A 218 22.93 3.96 -1.51
N ASN A 219 22.63 3.41 -0.33
CA ASN A 219 21.66 3.95 0.64
C ASN A 219 20.28 4.23 0.00
N ILE A 220 19.81 3.36 -0.88
CA ILE A 220 18.48 3.45 -1.45
C ILE A 220 17.52 2.73 -0.51
N PRO A 221 16.49 3.40 0.02
CA PRO A 221 15.46 2.72 0.80
C PRO A 221 14.65 1.78 -0.10
N PHE A 222 14.09 0.72 0.47
CA PHE A 222 13.28 -0.21 -0.31
C PHE A 222 12.19 -0.89 0.51
N THR A 223 11.14 -1.27 -0.17
CA THR A 223 10.12 -2.22 0.25
C THR A 223 10.33 -3.54 -0.51
N ILE A 224 9.72 -4.61 -0.08
CA ILE A 224 9.77 -5.90 -0.76
C ILE A 224 8.39 -6.56 -0.66
N HIS A 225 7.80 -6.95 -1.78
CA HIS A 225 6.66 -7.87 -1.78
C HIS A 225 7.09 -9.18 -1.12
N ALA A 226 6.59 -9.46 0.06
CA ALA A 226 6.93 -10.66 0.82
C ALA A 226 5.75 -11.08 1.72
N GLY A 227 5.50 -12.39 1.78
CA GLY A 227 4.40 -12.93 2.57
C GLY A 227 3.02 -12.67 1.95
N GLU A 228 2.94 -12.55 0.65
CA GLU A 228 1.71 -12.63 -0.13
C GLU A 228 1.48 -14.07 -0.63
N ALA A 229 2.37 -14.58 -1.46
CA ALA A 229 2.27 -15.92 -2.04
C ALA A 229 3.20 -16.93 -1.38
N ASP A 230 4.23 -16.49 -0.65
CA ASP A 230 5.15 -17.31 0.15
C ASP A 230 4.94 -17.04 1.66
N GLY A 231 5.61 -17.82 2.50
CA GLY A 231 5.44 -17.82 3.95
C GLY A 231 6.26 -16.76 4.70
N GLU A 232 6.34 -16.93 6.03
CA GLU A 232 7.08 -16.02 6.92
C GLU A 232 8.58 -15.93 6.60
N GLU A 233 9.19 -16.95 6.02
CA GLU A 233 10.60 -16.94 5.61
C GLU A 233 10.90 -15.89 4.56
N SER A 234 9.94 -15.60 3.68
CA SER A 234 10.05 -14.50 2.72
C SER A 234 10.10 -13.14 3.43
N ILE A 235 9.24 -12.93 4.44
CA ILE A 235 9.20 -11.71 5.26
C ILE A 235 10.49 -11.58 6.07
N LYS A 236 10.95 -12.66 6.75
CA LYS A 236 12.21 -12.67 7.50
C LYS A 236 13.40 -12.32 6.60
N THR A 237 13.41 -12.87 5.38
CA THR A 237 14.45 -12.58 4.41
C THR A 237 14.42 -11.10 3.99
N ALA A 238 13.24 -10.53 3.73
CA ALA A 238 13.10 -9.12 3.39
C ALA A 238 13.59 -8.21 4.52
N ILE A 239 13.25 -8.53 5.78
CA ILE A 239 13.75 -7.82 6.97
C ILE A 239 15.28 -7.94 7.07
N TYR A 240 15.83 -9.15 6.87
CA TYR A 240 17.29 -9.37 6.87
C TYR A 240 18.00 -8.57 5.78
N MET A 241 17.37 -8.42 4.62
CA MET A 241 17.88 -7.58 3.52
C MET A 241 17.89 -6.09 3.86
N GLY A 242 17.18 -5.65 4.89
CA GLY A 242 17.07 -4.25 5.30
C GLY A 242 15.87 -3.53 4.70
N ALA A 243 14.84 -4.25 4.27
CA ALA A 243 13.60 -3.63 3.82
C ALA A 243 12.99 -2.75 4.94
N GLU A 244 12.66 -1.52 4.60
CA GLU A 244 12.07 -0.57 5.56
C GLU A 244 10.55 -0.75 5.67
N ARG A 245 9.92 -1.39 4.67
CA ARG A 245 8.51 -1.80 4.65
C ARG A 245 8.40 -3.16 3.99
N ILE A 246 7.29 -3.84 4.22
CA ILE A 246 6.95 -5.11 3.58
C ILE A 246 5.69 -4.94 2.74
N GLY A 247 5.81 -5.12 1.42
CA GLY A 247 4.67 -5.20 0.52
C GLY A 247 3.79 -6.39 0.88
N HIS A 248 2.49 -6.17 1.05
CA HIS A 248 1.52 -7.10 1.61
C HIS A 248 1.88 -7.55 3.03
N GLY A 249 2.73 -8.54 3.18
CA GLY A 249 3.16 -9.08 4.47
C GLY A 249 2.05 -9.76 5.27
N ILE A 250 0.89 -10.01 4.67
CA ILE A 250 -0.32 -10.50 5.34
C ILE A 250 -0.09 -11.83 6.05
N ARG A 251 0.77 -12.70 5.51
CA ARG A 251 1.09 -14.02 6.10
C ARG A 251 1.88 -13.93 7.41
N ALA A 252 2.38 -12.75 7.78
CA ALA A 252 2.92 -12.51 9.12
C ALA A 252 1.89 -12.83 10.22
N ALA A 253 0.60 -12.64 9.94
CA ALA A 253 -0.48 -12.87 10.89
C ALA A 253 -0.63 -14.34 11.33
N TRP A 254 -0.02 -15.29 10.63
CA TRP A 254 -0.05 -16.71 10.99
C TRP A 254 1.13 -17.15 11.89
N SER A 255 2.05 -16.24 12.21
CA SER A 255 3.20 -16.50 13.10
C SER A 255 3.27 -15.43 14.19
N GLU A 256 3.13 -15.85 15.47
CA GLU A 256 3.22 -14.92 16.61
C GLU A 256 4.63 -14.31 16.71
N ASP A 257 5.68 -15.09 16.37
CA ASP A 257 7.05 -14.61 16.38
C ASP A 257 7.27 -13.53 15.30
N MET A 258 6.67 -13.70 14.12
CA MET A 258 6.74 -12.72 13.04
C MET A 258 5.99 -11.44 13.39
N ILE A 259 4.79 -11.55 13.96
CA ILE A 259 4.03 -10.40 14.47
C ILE A 259 4.89 -9.62 15.47
N LYS A 260 5.48 -10.32 16.44
CA LYS A 260 6.35 -9.70 17.45
C LYS A 260 7.55 -9.02 16.83
N GLU A 261 8.25 -9.68 15.89
CA GLU A 261 9.42 -9.10 15.22
C GLU A 261 9.08 -7.81 14.47
N LEU A 262 7.97 -7.80 13.71
CA LEU A 262 7.51 -6.63 12.98
C LEU A 262 7.13 -5.48 13.93
N ALA A 263 6.45 -5.78 15.03
CA ALA A 263 6.07 -4.80 16.04
C ALA A 263 7.30 -4.20 16.75
N ASP A 264 8.24 -5.05 17.20
CA ASP A 264 9.46 -4.65 17.89
C ASP A 264 10.36 -3.78 17.00
N LYS A 265 10.51 -4.17 15.74
CA LYS A 265 11.31 -3.45 14.72
C LYS A 265 10.56 -2.27 14.11
N LYS A 266 9.25 -2.14 14.36
CA LYS A 266 8.36 -1.10 13.80
C LYS A 266 8.35 -1.07 12.27
N ILE A 267 8.48 -2.23 11.63
CA ILE A 267 8.44 -2.36 10.17
C ILE A 267 6.98 -2.39 9.72
N PRO A 268 6.54 -1.42 8.88
CA PRO A 268 5.16 -1.37 8.40
C PRO A 268 4.86 -2.45 7.36
N LEU A 269 3.62 -2.96 7.39
CA LEU A 269 3.05 -3.77 6.33
C LEU A 269 2.18 -2.91 5.39
N GLU A 270 2.37 -3.08 4.09
CA GLU A 270 1.56 -2.43 3.04
C GLU A 270 0.39 -3.35 2.67
N LEU A 271 -0.67 -3.38 3.49
CA LEU A 271 -1.81 -4.28 3.26
C LEU A 271 -2.65 -3.82 2.07
N CYS A 272 -3.04 -4.78 1.22
CA CYS A 272 -3.84 -4.59 0.00
C CYS A 272 -5.05 -5.54 0.03
N PRO A 273 -6.12 -5.21 0.79
CA PRO A 273 -7.21 -6.15 1.09
C PRO A 273 -7.88 -6.77 -0.13
N THR A 274 -8.30 -5.96 -1.10
CA THR A 274 -9.00 -6.47 -2.30
C THR A 274 -8.08 -7.32 -3.17
N SER A 275 -6.81 -6.94 -3.33
CA SER A 275 -5.82 -7.75 -4.04
C SER A 275 -5.63 -9.11 -3.37
N ASN A 276 -5.47 -9.14 -2.04
CA ASN A 276 -5.31 -10.38 -1.28
C ASN A 276 -6.54 -11.30 -1.35
N LEU A 277 -7.75 -10.76 -1.52
CA LEU A 277 -8.95 -11.54 -1.83
C LEU A 277 -8.91 -12.10 -3.25
N ASN A 278 -8.51 -11.29 -4.23
CA ASN A 278 -8.44 -11.70 -5.62
C ASN A 278 -7.38 -12.79 -5.85
N THR A 279 -6.22 -12.67 -5.21
CA THR A 279 -5.13 -13.64 -5.28
C THR A 279 -5.33 -14.87 -4.38
N LYS A 280 -6.47 -14.95 -3.67
CA LYS A 280 -6.84 -16.06 -2.78
C LYS A 280 -5.85 -16.28 -1.61
N VAL A 281 -5.19 -15.25 -1.18
CA VAL A 281 -4.43 -15.30 0.08
C VAL A 281 -5.38 -15.45 1.26
N VAL A 282 -6.56 -14.83 1.14
CA VAL A 282 -7.70 -14.95 2.06
C VAL A 282 -8.95 -15.14 1.22
N ASP A 283 -9.80 -16.10 1.57
CA ASP A 283 -11.01 -16.39 0.82
C ASP A 283 -12.15 -15.42 1.11
N ASN A 284 -12.22 -14.92 2.34
CA ASN A 284 -13.29 -14.03 2.79
C ASN A 284 -12.69 -12.84 3.57
N ILE A 285 -13.23 -11.65 3.31
CA ILE A 285 -12.78 -10.44 4.02
C ILE A 285 -12.98 -10.54 5.54
N ALA A 286 -13.98 -11.29 6.02
CA ALA A 286 -14.20 -11.50 7.45
C ALA A 286 -13.02 -12.21 8.15
N ASP A 287 -12.22 -12.97 7.38
CA ASP A 287 -11.06 -13.70 7.87
C ASP A 287 -9.75 -12.89 7.69
N TYR A 288 -9.85 -11.68 7.15
CA TYR A 288 -8.69 -10.83 6.92
C TYR A 288 -8.06 -10.39 8.25
N PRO A 289 -6.76 -10.65 8.50
CA PRO A 289 -6.20 -10.62 9.85
C PRO A 289 -5.81 -9.23 10.36
N ILE A 290 -6.37 -8.15 9.78
CA ILE A 290 -5.99 -6.77 10.11
C ILE A 290 -6.06 -6.45 11.59
N MET A 291 -7.15 -6.88 12.28
CA MET A 291 -7.31 -6.59 13.70
C MET A 291 -6.30 -7.36 14.57
N LYS A 292 -5.89 -8.57 14.15
CA LYS A 292 -4.82 -9.31 14.83
C LYS A 292 -3.50 -8.55 14.75
N LEU A 293 -3.15 -8.04 13.58
CA LEU A 293 -1.93 -7.25 13.39
C LEU A 293 -1.95 -5.95 14.20
N ILE A 294 -3.04 -5.17 14.09
CA ILE A 294 -3.18 -3.89 14.82
C ILE A 294 -3.14 -4.10 16.33
N ASN A 295 -3.87 -5.08 16.86
CA ASN A 295 -3.97 -5.34 18.30
C ASN A 295 -2.64 -5.82 18.92
N ASN A 296 -1.74 -6.35 18.11
CA ASN A 296 -0.38 -6.75 18.50
C ASN A 296 0.68 -5.70 18.18
N GLY A 297 0.29 -4.47 17.83
CA GLY A 297 1.19 -3.33 17.67
C GLY A 297 1.95 -3.28 16.34
N VAL A 298 1.59 -4.14 15.35
CA VAL A 298 2.17 -4.05 14.01
C VAL A 298 1.66 -2.79 13.32
N LYS A 299 2.56 -1.98 12.76
CA LYS A 299 2.18 -0.86 11.92
C LYS A 299 1.65 -1.38 10.60
N VAL A 300 0.43 -1.02 10.25
CA VAL A 300 -0.17 -1.37 8.96
C VAL A 300 -0.60 -0.13 8.21
N THR A 301 -0.46 -0.13 6.90
CA THR A 301 -0.98 0.85 5.96
C THR A 301 -1.97 0.17 5.03
N ILE A 302 -2.93 0.90 4.49
CA ILE A 302 -3.93 0.37 3.56
C ILE A 302 -3.66 0.97 2.18
N ASN A 303 -3.62 0.09 1.17
CA ASN A 303 -3.17 0.44 -0.17
C ASN A 303 -4.03 -0.26 -1.22
N THR A 304 -3.94 0.21 -2.47
CA THR A 304 -4.76 -0.31 -3.57
C THR A 304 -4.11 -1.41 -4.38
N ASP A 305 -2.78 -1.51 -4.36
CA ASP A 305 -1.99 -2.40 -5.21
C ASP A 305 -2.24 -2.11 -6.70
N ASN A 306 -3.26 -2.70 -7.29
CA ASN A 306 -3.61 -2.59 -8.70
C ASN A 306 -5.06 -2.11 -8.85
N MET A 307 -5.26 -0.78 -8.89
CA MET A 307 -6.59 -0.17 -8.83
C MET A 307 -7.54 -0.71 -9.90
N MET A 308 -7.06 -0.85 -11.14
CA MET A 308 -7.90 -1.31 -12.25
C MET A 308 -8.02 -2.83 -12.27
N VAL A 309 -6.94 -3.56 -12.08
CA VAL A 309 -6.94 -5.02 -12.09
C VAL A 309 -7.85 -5.55 -10.98
N SER A 310 -7.74 -5.02 -9.78
CA SER A 310 -8.58 -5.39 -8.63
C SER A 310 -9.98 -4.75 -8.64
N GLY A 311 -10.19 -3.70 -9.45
CA GLY A 311 -11.45 -2.96 -9.47
C GLY A 311 -11.73 -2.21 -8.17
N THR A 312 -10.71 -1.63 -7.56
CA THR A 312 -10.79 -0.96 -6.25
C THR A 312 -10.26 0.47 -6.27
N SER A 313 -10.36 1.14 -5.14
CA SER A 313 -9.78 2.45 -4.83
C SER A 313 -9.49 2.52 -3.35
N ILE A 314 -8.62 3.44 -2.91
CA ILE A 314 -8.29 3.57 -1.49
C ILE A 314 -9.54 3.79 -0.62
N LYS A 315 -10.53 4.54 -1.11
CA LYS A 315 -11.82 4.71 -0.42
C LYS A 315 -12.60 3.41 -0.30
N ASN A 316 -12.57 2.56 -1.34
CA ASN A 316 -13.22 1.26 -1.31
C ASN A 316 -12.51 0.30 -0.35
N GLU A 317 -11.18 0.28 -0.31
CA GLU A 317 -10.41 -0.50 0.66
C GLU A 317 -10.77 -0.12 2.11
N LEU A 318 -10.79 1.18 2.40
CA LEU A 318 -11.15 1.67 3.74
C LEU A 318 -12.61 1.36 4.09
N LYS A 319 -13.55 1.54 3.15
CA LYS A 319 -14.97 1.16 3.37
C LYS A 319 -15.13 -0.32 3.64
N LEU A 320 -14.48 -1.18 2.85
CA LEU A 320 -14.52 -2.62 3.01
C LEU A 320 -14.09 -3.02 4.43
N LEU A 321 -12.99 -2.42 4.91
CA LEU A 321 -12.45 -2.70 6.24
C LEU A 321 -13.35 -2.16 7.36
N VAL A 322 -13.82 -0.92 7.27
CA VAL A 322 -14.68 -0.30 8.30
C VAL A 322 -16.05 -0.98 8.39
N GLN A 323 -16.58 -1.48 7.28
CA GLN A 323 -17.84 -2.23 7.25
C GLN A 323 -17.71 -3.63 7.85
N THR A 324 -16.52 -4.23 7.76
CA THR A 324 -16.28 -5.62 8.19
C THR A 324 -15.74 -5.70 9.62
N PHE A 325 -14.88 -4.78 10.02
CA PHE A 325 -14.14 -4.83 11.29
C PHE A 325 -14.51 -3.66 12.22
N PRO A 326 -14.27 -3.78 13.56
CA PRO A 326 -14.52 -2.71 14.51
C PRO A 326 -13.46 -1.60 14.41
N ILE A 327 -13.23 -1.08 13.22
CA ILE A 327 -12.32 0.03 12.96
C ILE A 327 -13.05 1.33 13.25
N ASN A 328 -12.70 1.96 14.36
CA ASN A 328 -13.23 3.26 14.77
C ASN A 328 -12.39 4.42 14.20
N GLY A 329 -12.85 5.66 14.46
CA GLY A 329 -12.14 6.86 13.99
C GLY A 329 -10.70 6.96 14.47
N ILE A 330 -10.39 6.46 15.67
CA ILE A 330 -9.03 6.45 16.22
C ILE A 330 -8.17 5.45 15.43
N ILE A 331 -8.68 4.24 15.19
CA ILE A 331 -7.96 3.23 14.40
C ILE A 331 -7.76 3.71 12.96
N LEU A 332 -8.81 4.27 12.34
CA LEU A 332 -8.71 4.81 10.98
C LEU A 332 -7.66 5.93 10.90
N LYS A 333 -7.68 6.87 11.86
CA LYS A 333 -6.67 7.93 11.95
C LYS A 333 -5.26 7.35 12.08
N ASN A 334 -5.07 6.34 12.94
CA ASN A 334 -3.78 5.69 13.12
C ASN A 334 -3.30 4.98 11.85
N LEU A 335 -4.20 4.35 11.07
CA LEU A 335 -3.86 3.76 9.77
C LEU A 335 -3.30 4.82 8.82
N LEU A 336 -3.95 5.98 8.71
CA LEU A 336 -3.48 7.08 7.86
C LEU A 336 -2.18 7.71 8.38
N ILE A 337 -2.02 7.87 9.70
CA ILE A 337 -0.78 8.34 10.31
C ILE A 337 0.36 7.36 10.04
N ASN A 338 0.11 6.05 10.16
CA ASN A 338 1.10 5.03 9.80
C ASN A 338 1.55 5.18 8.34
N SER A 339 0.60 5.45 7.41
CA SER A 339 0.94 5.69 6.01
C SER A 339 1.81 6.94 5.84
N ALA A 340 1.50 8.04 6.54
CA ALA A 340 2.32 9.25 6.50
C ALA A 340 3.74 9.02 7.06
N GLU A 341 3.86 8.27 8.17
CA GLU A 341 5.16 7.95 8.78
C GLU A 341 5.99 6.98 7.94
N ALA A 342 5.32 6.00 7.31
CA ALA A 342 5.96 4.98 6.49
C ALA A 342 6.37 5.46 5.09
N ALA A 343 5.87 6.61 4.63
CA ALA A 343 6.21 7.17 3.31
C ALA A 343 7.73 7.38 3.15
N PHE A 344 8.27 7.08 1.97
CA PHE A 344 9.65 7.42 1.59
C PHE A 344 9.75 8.91 1.20
N ALA A 345 9.29 9.76 2.10
CA ALA A 345 9.23 11.20 1.92
C ALA A 345 10.15 11.93 2.90
N LYS A 346 10.48 13.18 2.58
CA LYS A 346 11.18 14.06 3.52
C LYS A 346 10.33 14.29 4.78
N ASP A 347 10.97 14.45 5.93
CA ASP A 347 10.28 14.68 7.20
C ASP A 347 9.30 15.86 7.14
N SER A 348 9.65 16.94 6.42
CA SER A 348 8.75 18.08 6.22
C SER A 348 7.46 17.71 5.52
N ILE A 349 7.48 16.77 4.57
CA ILE A 349 6.29 16.26 3.89
C ILE A 349 5.50 15.36 4.84
N LYS A 350 6.17 14.44 5.55
CA LYS A 350 5.50 13.57 6.55
C LYS A 350 4.74 14.39 7.60
N GLU A 351 5.34 15.47 8.11
CA GLU A 351 4.67 16.36 9.07
C GLU A 351 3.47 17.09 8.47
N GLN A 352 3.57 17.54 7.20
CA GLN A 352 2.43 18.14 6.51
C GLN A 352 1.29 17.13 6.32
N LEU A 353 1.60 15.89 5.92
CA LEU A 353 0.62 14.82 5.77
C LEU A 353 -0.08 14.53 7.11
N LYS A 354 0.67 14.36 8.19
CA LYS A 354 0.11 14.13 9.53
C LYS A 354 -0.78 15.27 9.97
N ARG A 355 -0.34 16.53 9.77
CA ARG A 355 -1.14 17.70 10.11
C ARG A 355 -2.48 17.69 9.36
N LYS A 356 -2.49 17.40 8.07
CA LYS A 356 -3.73 17.30 7.28
C LYS A 356 -4.67 16.21 7.79
N ILE A 357 -4.12 15.06 8.18
CA ILE A 357 -4.90 13.96 8.77
C ILE A 357 -5.54 14.41 10.09
N TYR A 358 -4.79 15.11 10.97
CA TYR A 358 -5.34 15.64 12.22
C TYR A 358 -6.40 16.72 11.97
N GLU A 359 -6.16 17.66 11.07
CA GLU A 359 -7.12 18.73 10.73
C GLU A 359 -8.44 18.13 10.25
N GLU A 360 -8.40 17.11 9.39
CA GLU A 360 -9.61 16.54 8.78
C GLU A 360 -10.35 15.59 9.73
N LEU A 361 -9.64 14.75 10.49
CA LEU A 361 -10.28 13.73 11.33
C LEU A 361 -10.60 14.21 12.74
N ASP A 362 -9.85 15.14 13.31
CA ASP A 362 -10.16 15.72 14.64
C ASP A 362 -11.23 16.80 14.55
N GLY A 363 -11.39 17.48 13.38
CA GLY A 363 -12.49 18.40 13.11
C GLY A 363 -13.85 17.71 12.94
N VAL A 364 -13.88 16.43 12.55
CA VAL A 364 -15.13 15.63 12.40
C VAL A 364 -15.64 15.09 13.74
N THR A 365 -14.83 15.13 14.80
CA THR A 365 -15.21 14.65 16.15
C THR A 365 -16.12 15.60 16.92
N TYR A 366 -16.40 16.79 16.41
CA TYR A 366 -17.16 17.85 17.12
C TYR A 366 -18.47 18.26 16.43
N GLU A 367 -18.84 17.64 15.31
CA GLU A 367 -20.18 17.75 14.71
C GLU A 367 -20.96 16.43 14.89
#